data_6e34d13ee2357e348da78b89948a4322
#
_entry.id   6e34d13ee2357e348da78b89948a4322
#
_cell.length_a   1.000
_cell.length_b   1.000
_cell.length_c   1.000
_cell.angle_alpha   90.00
_cell.angle_beta   90.00
_cell.angle_gamma   90.00
#
_symmetry.space_group_name_H-M   'P 1'
#
loop_
_entity.id
_entity.type
_entity.pdbx_description
1 polymer ?
#
loop_
_entity_poly.entity_id
_entity_poly.type
_entity_poly.pdbx_seq_one_letter_code
_entity_poly.pdbx_strand_id
1 'polypeptide(L)'
;MSDQRRLIDRFLDDSYSPETRRHVGTLTIARMTTNGCFRFAPPFLASISNDFNISLSRLGLALMFTEITMAIAPILGSYVDRVHRRTAMAGGLIGLSGATALAAASPSLWVFMIGILLLGVCKFIFDMGLTAWVNDHVDYERRGRVIGLTETSWALGLLIGVTSMGLVASATSWRWGYAAGALSVALMAVLVTTRLDGHDVVGSQRIQQTQKHPMPAQGFWIVGAMFFLMAASQTMFVTFGSWLDDEFGFTEAGISAVAFGLGAFELFASITSARRTDLWGKERSAILGAGLIVPAGLLLTVGHNHLISGLILLGIYLLGFEFAIVSLLPLGANLITNSPARGLGIVLAGGALGRASMSVIATATYDSFGINVPAFIGACSALCTILCMIAYSRTTEVSVL
;
A
#
# COMPACT_ATOMS: atom_id res chain seq x y z
N MET A 1 17.05 26.38 -27.57
CA MET A 1 16.41 26.18 -26.24
C MET A 1 16.56 24.75 -25.90
N SER A 2 17.51 24.43 -25.02
CA SER A 2 17.87 23.08 -24.63
C SER A 2 16.74 22.43 -23.82
N ASP A 3 16.23 21.35 -24.37
CA ASP A 3 15.21 20.47 -23.84
C ASP A 3 15.74 19.79 -22.55
N GLN A 4 15.58 20.43 -21.41
CA GLN A 4 15.74 19.77 -20.11
C GLN A 4 14.59 18.77 -19.96
N ARG A 5 14.75 17.61 -20.58
CA ARG A 5 13.83 16.48 -20.38
C ARG A 5 13.72 16.22 -18.89
N ARG A 6 12.55 16.42 -18.31
CA ARG A 6 12.27 16.12 -16.90
C ARG A 6 12.60 14.65 -16.65
N LEU A 7 13.10 14.33 -15.47
CA LEU A 7 13.51 12.94 -15.13
C LEU A 7 12.44 11.89 -15.48
N ILE A 8 11.17 12.26 -15.35
CA ILE A 8 10.00 11.40 -15.64
C ILE A 8 9.82 11.18 -17.16
N ASP A 9 10.17 12.17 -18.00
CA ASP A 9 10.10 12.04 -19.46
C ASP A 9 11.11 10.99 -19.98
N ARG A 10 12.11 10.61 -19.18
CA ARG A 10 13.05 9.52 -19.49
C ARG A 10 12.44 8.13 -19.32
N PHE A 11 11.36 8.00 -18.56
CA PHE A 11 10.67 6.72 -18.33
C PHE A 11 9.53 6.47 -19.32
N LEU A 12 9.00 7.53 -19.93
CA LEU A 12 7.95 7.47 -20.94
C LEU A 12 8.50 7.99 -22.26
N ASP A 13 8.59 7.13 -23.27
CA ASP A 13 9.05 7.49 -24.60
C ASP A 13 8.02 8.33 -25.39
N ASP A 14 8.39 8.79 -26.57
CA ASP A 14 7.55 9.64 -27.42
C ASP A 14 6.29 8.94 -27.96
N SER A 15 6.10 7.64 -27.67
CA SER A 15 4.89 6.90 -28.02
C SER A 15 3.69 7.21 -27.11
N TYR A 16 3.93 7.83 -25.94
CA TYR A 16 2.87 8.28 -25.04
C TYR A 16 2.43 9.70 -25.41
N SER A 17 1.14 10.00 -25.21
CA SER A 17 0.63 11.33 -25.47
C SER A 17 1.39 12.39 -24.66
N PRO A 18 1.59 13.62 -25.19
CA PRO A 18 2.22 14.71 -24.45
C PRO A 18 1.52 15.01 -23.12
N GLU A 19 0.20 14.82 -23.07
CA GLU A 19 -0.62 14.99 -21.89
C GLU A 19 -0.29 13.94 -20.83
N THR A 20 -0.25 12.66 -21.20
CA THR A 20 0.14 11.57 -20.30
C THR A 20 1.52 11.82 -19.71
N ARG A 21 2.51 12.15 -20.53
CA ARG A 21 3.88 12.45 -20.08
C ARG A 21 3.94 13.63 -19.11
N ARG A 22 3.11 14.64 -19.34
CA ARG A 22 3.05 15.86 -18.50
C ARG A 22 2.43 15.60 -17.13
N HIS A 23 1.39 14.77 -17.06
CA HIS A 23 0.57 14.61 -15.86
C HIS A 23 0.94 13.41 -14.98
N VAL A 24 1.46 12.31 -15.56
CA VAL A 24 1.84 11.10 -14.80
C VAL A 24 2.78 11.42 -13.65
N GLY A 25 3.76 12.31 -13.85
CA GLY A 25 4.67 12.71 -12.79
C GLY A 25 3.99 13.42 -11.62
N THR A 26 3.10 14.37 -11.91
CA THR A 26 2.33 15.06 -10.88
C THR A 26 1.43 14.10 -10.12
N LEU A 27 0.78 13.18 -10.83
CA LEU A 27 -0.10 12.17 -10.24
C LEU A 27 0.67 11.15 -9.40
N THR A 28 1.87 10.74 -9.82
CA THR A 28 2.75 9.86 -9.03
C THR A 28 3.20 10.54 -7.74
N ILE A 29 3.57 11.82 -7.78
CA ILE A 29 3.92 12.59 -6.58
C ILE A 29 2.70 12.77 -5.66
N ALA A 30 1.54 13.09 -6.21
CA ALA A 30 0.30 13.17 -5.42
C ALA A 30 0.00 11.84 -4.73
N ARG A 31 0.15 10.70 -5.43
CA ARG A 31 -0.03 9.38 -4.85
C ARG A 31 1.03 9.05 -3.79
N MET A 32 2.26 9.50 -3.97
CA MET A 32 3.32 9.37 -2.96
C MET A 32 2.95 10.10 -1.66
N THR A 33 2.44 11.33 -1.73
CA THR A 33 2.02 12.08 -0.53
C THR A 33 0.83 11.41 0.17
N THR A 34 -0.15 10.91 -0.59
CA THR A 34 -1.29 10.18 -0.01
C THR A 34 -0.86 8.86 0.64
N ASN A 35 0.08 8.13 0.03
CA ASN A 35 0.67 6.92 0.58
C ASN A 35 1.46 7.22 1.86
N GLY A 36 2.20 8.33 1.91
CA GLY A 36 2.90 8.78 3.11
C GLY A 36 1.95 9.01 4.28
N CYS A 37 0.85 9.75 4.07
CA CYS A 37 -0.16 9.98 5.10
C CYS A 37 -0.83 8.68 5.56
N PHE A 38 -1.17 7.78 4.63
CA PHE A 38 -1.81 6.49 4.94
C PHE A 38 -0.89 5.57 5.75
N ARG A 39 0.40 5.56 5.46
CA ARG A 39 1.41 4.69 6.07
C ARG A 39 2.08 5.30 7.30
N PHE A 40 1.70 6.51 7.71
CA PHE A 40 2.38 7.22 8.80
C PHE A 40 2.09 6.63 10.19
N ALA A 41 0.85 6.25 10.49
CA ALA A 41 0.50 5.76 11.83
C ALA A 41 1.30 4.52 12.27
N PRO A 42 1.45 3.45 11.46
CA PRO A 42 2.08 2.22 11.91
C PRO A 42 3.48 2.37 12.52
N PRO A 43 4.45 3.10 11.93
CA PRO A 43 5.75 3.31 12.54
C PRO A 43 5.74 4.07 13.87
N PHE A 44 4.75 4.94 14.07
CA PHE A 44 4.67 5.83 15.23
C PHE A 44 3.57 5.44 16.22
N LEU A 45 3.13 4.17 16.22
CA LEU A 45 2.05 3.69 17.10
C LEU A 45 2.41 3.86 18.57
N ALA A 46 3.67 3.66 18.97
CA ALA A 46 4.12 3.87 20.34
C ALA A 46 3.88 5.33 20.78
N SER A 47 4.33 6.31 19.97
CA SER A 47 4.14 7.74 20.28
C SER A 47 2.65 8.11 20.35
N ILE A 48 1.82 7.57 19.43
CA ILE A 48 0.37 7.81 19.41
C ILE A 48 -0.32 7.16 20.62
N SER A 49 0.08 5.93 20.97
CA SER A 49 -0.40 5.17 22.12
C SER A 49 -0.13 5.90 23.42
N ASN A 50 1.10 6.35 23.59
CA ASN A 50 1.53 7.09 24.78
C ASN A 50 0.79 8.42 24.93
N ASP A 51 0.59 9.17 23.85
CA ASP A 51 -0.10 10.46 23.88
C ASP A 51 -1.60 10.34 24.26
N PHE A 52 -2.27 9.28 23.80
CA PHE A 52 -3.65 8.98 24.18
C PHE A 52 -3.77 8.17 25.49
N ASN A 53 -2.65 7.71 26.05
CA ASN A 53 -2.59 6.83 27.23
C ASN A 53 -3.47 5.57 27.08
N ILE A 54 -3.26 4.84 25.98
CA ILE A 54 -3.98 3.62 25.63
C ILE A 54 -3.01 2.52 25.21
N SER A 55 -3.48 1.26 25.17
CA SER A 55 -2.71 0.12 24.64
C SER A 55 -2.59 0.14 23.11
N LEU A 56 -1.55 -0.48 22.57
CA LEU A 56 -1.38 -0.65 21.13
C LEU A 56 -2.53 -1.43 20.51
N SER A 57 -3.11 -2.40 21.22
CA SER A 57 -4.27 -3.16 20.75
C SER A 57 -5.50 -2.29 20.44
N ARG A 58 -5.72 -1.21 21.21
CA ARG A 58 -6.80 -0.23 20.91
C ARG A 58 -6.50 0.56 19.62
N LEU A 59 -5.24 0.89 19.37
CA LEU A 59 -4.84 1.50 18.09
C LEU A 59 -4.93 0.50 16.94
N GLY A 60 -4.64 -0.77 17.19
CA GLY A 60 -4.84 -1.84 16.21
C GLY A 60 -6.27 -1.91 15.68
N LEU A 61 -7.28 -1.70 16.55
CA LEU A 61 -8.69 -1.57 16.14
C LEU A 61 -8.89 -0.36 15.21
N ALA A 62 -8.27 0.78 15.49
CA ALA A 62 -8.36 1.94 14.62
C ALA A 62 -7.79 1.66 13.22
N LEU A 63 -6.64 1.00 13.15
CA LEU A 63 -6.02 0.58 11.89
C LEU A 63 -6.88 -0.45 11.15
N MET A 64 -7.48 -1.41 11.86
CA MET A 64 -8.40 -2.39 11.28
C MET A 64 -9.53 -1.70 10.51
N PHE A 65 -10.17 -0.68 11.11
CA PHE A 65 -11.24 0.07 10.44
C PHE A 65 -10.75 0.79 9.19
N THR A 66 -9.52 1.32 9.22
CA THR A 66 -8.91 1.96 8.04
C THR A 66 -8.70 0.94 6.90
N GLU A 67 -8.22 -0.25 7.21
CA GLU A 67 -8.01 -1.31 6.20
C GLU A 67 -9.34 -1.85 5.64
N ILE A 68 -10.39 -1.96 6.47
CA ILE A 68 -11.73 -2.39 6.01
C ILE A 68 -12.31 -1.42 4.98
N THR A 69 -11.95 -0.12 5.01
CA THR A 69 -12.41 0.82 3.98
C THR A 69 -12.00 0.41 2.57
N MET A 70 -10.90 -0.32 2.42
CA MET A 70 -10.49 -0.88 1.13
C MET A 70 -11.42 -2.00 0.65
N ALA A 71 -12.11 -2.71 1.54
CA ALA A 71 -13.10 -3.72 1.17
C ALA A 71 -14.42 -3.10 0.64
N ILE A 72 -14.69 -1.83 0.94
CA ILE A 72 -15.86 -1.09 0.43
C ILE A 72 -15.59 -0.52 -0.99
N ALA A 73 -14.40 -0.75 -1.50
CA ALA A 73 -13.90 -0.34 -2.82
C ALA A 73 -14.91 -0.47 -3.98
N PRO A 74 -15.63 -1.59 -4.16
CA PRO A 74 -16.56 -1.74 -5.28
C PRO A 74 -17.74 -0.75 -5.24
N ILE A 75 -18.13 -0.32 -4.05
CA ILE A 75 -19.25 0.63 -3.86
C ILE A 75 -18.79 2.05 -4.25
N LEU A 76 -17.61 2.45 -3.77
CA LEU A 76 -17.04 3.76 -4.06
C LEU A 76 -16.61 3.88 -5.53
N GLY A 77 -16.14 2.80 -6.15
CA GLY A 77 -15.79 2.78 -7.57
C GLY A 77 -16.94 3.16 -8.47
N SER A 78 -18.17 2.69 -8.18
CA SER A 78 -19.36 3.04 -8.94
C SER A 78 -19.72 4.53 -8.85
N TYR A 79 -19.36 5.19 -7.76
CA TYR A 79 -19.52 6.65 -7.61
C TYR A 79 -18.46 7.41 -8.41
N VAL A 80 -17.19 6.98 -8.34
CA VAL A 80 -16.06 7.58 -9.09
C VAL A 80 -16.31 7.50 -10.60
N ASP A 81 -16.94 6.44 -11.09
CA ASP A 81 -17.27 6.28 -12.51
C ASP A 81 -18.30 7.31 -13.04
N ARG A 82 -19.09 7.90 -12.15
CA ARG A 82 -20.14 8.89 -12.50
C ARG A 82 -19.66 10.33 -12.50
N VAL A 83 -18.46 10.61 -11.98
CA VAL A 83 -17.91 11.95 -11.88
C VAL A 83 -16.69 12.12 -12.79
N HIS A 84 -16.38 13.37 -13.15
CA HIS A 84 -15.15 13.65 -13.90
C HIS A 84 -13.92 13.18 -13.14
N ARG A 85 -12.92 12.61 -13.82
CA ARG A 85 -11.70 12.06 -13.22
C ARG A 85 -10.96 13.10 -12.37
N ARG A 86 -10.83 14.31 -12.90
CA ARG A 86 -10.27 15.46 -12.18
C ARG A 86 -11.04 15.73 -10.87
N THR A 87 -12.37 15.75 -10.93
CA THR A 87 -13.20 16.02 -9.75
C THR A 87 -13.07 14.92 -8.70
N ALA A 88 -13.03 13.64 -9.12
CA ALA A 88 -12.81 12.52 -8.20
C ALA A 88 -11.44 12.60 -7.53
N MET A 89 -10.37 12.83 -8.29
CA MET A 89 -9.01 12.94 -7.76
C MET A 89 -8.85 14.17 -6.85
N ALA A 90 -9.34 15.33 -7.28
CA ALA A 90 -9.27 16.56 -6.49
C ALA A 90 -10.09 16.46 -5.20
N GLY A 91 -11.32 15.94 -5.29
CA GLY A 91 -12.19 15.71 -4.13
C GLY A 91 -11.57 14.70 -3.16
N GLY A 92 -10.97 13.60 -3.67
CA GLY A 92 -10.22 12.64 -2.87
C GLY A 92 -9.05 13.29 -2.14
N LEU A 93 -8.24 14.12 -2.81
CA LEU A 93 -7.10 14.82 -2.20
C LEU A 93 -7.54 15.88 -1.18
N ILE A 94 -8.57 16.67 -1.47
CA ILE A 94 -9.11 17.66 -0.52
C ILE A 94 -9.66 16.95 0.72
N GLY A 95 -10.46 15.90 0.53
CA GLY A 95 -11.00 15.12 1.64
C GLY A 95 -9.89 14.45 2.46
N LEU A 96 -8.86 13.90 1.79
CA LEU A 96 -7.70 13.29 2.45
C LEU A 96 -6.92 14.32 3.27
N SER A 97 -6.67 15.50 2.71
CA SER A 97 -6.02 16.60 3.45
C SER A 97 -6.82 16.97 4.71
N GLY A 98 -8.15 17.14 4.59
CA GLY A 98 -9.02 17.42 5.72
C GLY A 98 -9.04 16.28 6.76
N ALA A 99 -9.11 15.04 6.33
CA ALA A 99 -9.05 13.86 7.19
C ALA A 99 -7.71 13.73 7.93
N THR A 100 -6.61 14.00 7.24
CA THR A 100 -5.26 14.01 7.81
C THR A 100 -5.09 15.16 8.82
N ALA A 101 -5.65 16.34 8.53
CA ALA A 101 -5.69 17.46 9.46
C ALA A 101 -6.56 17.16 10.70
N LEU A 102 -7.68 16.44 10.52
CA LEU A 102 -8.51 15.97 11.62
C LEU A 102 -7.76 14.99 12.53
N ALA A 103 -6.99 14.07 11.94
CA ALA A 103 -6.13 13.17 12.70
C ALA A 103 -5.06 13.94 13.48
N ALA A 104 -4.42 14.95 12.86
CA ALA A 104 -3.46 15.84 13.51
C ALA A 104 -4.05 16.59 14.70
N ALA A 105 -5.25 17.14 14.54
CA ALA A 105 -5.94 17.95 15.56
C ALA A 105 -6.75 17.12 16.58
N SER A 106 -6.70 15.78 16.51
CA SER A 106 -7.55 14.89 17.29
C SER A 106 -7.33 15.04 18.82
N PRO A 107 -8.35 15.42 19.58
CA PRO A 107 -8.24 15.53 21.05
C PRO A 107 -8.47 14.18 21.76
N SER A 108 -8.94 13.17 21.03
CA SER A 108 -9.25 11.84 21.57
C SER A 108 -9.06 10.75 20.52
N LEU A 109 -8.91 9.52 20.99
CA LEU A 109 -8.81 8.33 20.12
C LEU A 109 -9.96 8.25 19.10
N TRP A 110 -11.20 8.56 19.51
CA TRP A 110 -12.36 8.48 18.63
C TRP A 110 -12.27 9.45 17.45
N VAL A 111 -11.83 10.68 17.69
CA VAL A 111 -11.62 11.66 16.62
C VAL A 111 -10.46 11.24 15.73
N PHE A 112 -9.39 10.69 16.29
CA PHE A 112 -8.29 10.11 15.53
C PHE A 112 -8.77 8.96 14.63
N MET A 113 -9.56 8.03 15.19
CA MET A 113 -10.13 6.90 14.42
C MET A 113 -10.97 7.39 13.25
N ILE A 114 -11.83 8.40 13.47
CA ILE A 114 -12.62 9.00 12.38
C ILE A 114 -11.69 9.63 11.34
N GLY A 115 -10.66 10.33 11.77
CA GLY A 115 -9.67 10.95 10.88
C GLY A 115 -8.99 9.93 9.96
N ILE A 116 -8.42 8.86 10.53
CA ILE A 116 -7.72 7.84 9.72
C ILE A 116 -8.67 7.00 8.87
N LEU A 117 -9.92 6.77 9.32
CA LEU A 117 -10.94 6.10 8.53
C LEU A 117 -11.31 6.94 7.29
N LEU A 118 -11.59 8.22 7.48
CA LEU A 118 -11.88 9.15 6.38
C LEU A 118 -10.69 9.30 5.44
N LEU A 119 -9.45 9.29 5.98
CA LEU A 119 -8.22 9.29 5.21
C LEU A 119 -8.18 8.07 4.27
N GLY A 120 -8.48 6.88 4.77
CA GLY A 120 -8.56 5.66 3.97
C GLY A 120 -9.60 5.75 2.84
N VAL A 121 -10.82 6.23 3.14
CA VAL A 121 -11.89 6.42 2.15
C VAL A 121 -11.48 7.42 1.08
N CYS A 122 -10.98 8.59 1.47
CA CYS A 122 -10.59 9.65 0.53
C CYS A 122 -9.39 9.24 -0.33
N LYS A 123 -8.41 8.53 0.26
CA LYS A 123 -7.31 7.94 -0.47
C LYS A 123 -7.81 6.99 -1.55
N PHE A 124 -8.76 6.14 -1.19
CA PHE A 124 -9.33 5.18 -2.13
C PHE A 124 -10.03 5.88 -3.31
N ILE A 125 -10.79 6.96 -3.05
CA ILE A 125 -11.45 7.77 -4.10
C ILE A 125 -10.39 8.37 -5.05
N PHE A 126 -9.29 8.88 -4.50
CA PHE A 126 -8.18 9.38 -5.30
C PHE A 126 -7.53 8.29 -6.16
N ASP A 127 -7.19 7.12 -5.57
CA ASP A 127 -6.55 6.01 -6.27
C ASP A 127 -7.44 5.45 -7.40
N MET A 128 -8.75 5.36 -7.18
CA MET A 128 -9.72 4.98 -8.20
C MET A 128 -9.80 6.00 -9.33
N GLY A 129 -9.84 7.29 -8.99
CA GLY A 129 -9.82 8.37 -9.96
C GLY A 129 -8.54 8.35 -10.83
N LEU A 130 -7.40 8.12 -10.20
CA LEU A 130 -6.10 7.97 -10.89
C LEU A 130 -6.09 6.77 -11.85
N THR A 131 -6.54 5.60 -11.36
CA THR A 131 -6.61 4.39 -12.17
C THR A 131 -7.53 4.57 -13.36
N ALA A 132 -8.69 5.21 -13.14
CA ALA A 132 -9.63 5.51 -14.21
C ALA A 132 -9.04 6.52 -15.22
N TRP A 133 -8.33 7.56 -14.75
CA TRP A 133 -7.64 8.51 -15.62
C TRP A 133 -6.58 7.81 -16.50
N VAL A 134 -5.76 6.92 -15.93
CA VAL A 134 -4.80 6.13 -16.71
C VAL A 134 -5.51 5.27 -17.76
N ASN A 135 -6.65 4.67 -17.42
CA ASN A 135 -7.42 3.86 -18.35
C ASN A 135 -8.02 4.67 -19.51
N ASP A 136 -8.34 5.93 -19.26
CA ASP A 136 -8.94 6.81 -20.28
C ASP A 136 -7.87 7.42 -21.23
N HIS A 137 -6.61 7.64 -20.73
CA HIS A 137 -5.56 8.36 -21.47
C HIS A 137 -4.43 7.46 -22.01
N VAL A 138 -4.41 6.17 -21.66
CA VAL A 138 -3.35 5.24 -22.06
C VAL A 138 -3.94 4.00 -22.71
N ASP A 139 -3.45 3.66 -23.91
CA ASP A 139 -3.84 2.45 -24.60
C ASP A 139 -3.56 1.20 -23.76
N TYR A 140 -4.43 0.20 -23.86
CA TYR A 140 -4.39 -1.02 -23.06
C TYR A 140 -3.00 -1.69 -23.04
N GLU A 141 -2.35 -1.78 -24.19
CA GLU A 141 -1.05 -2.42 -24.36
C GLU A 141 0.09 -1.69 -23.61
N ARG A 142 -0.07 -0.40 -23.33
CA ARG A 142 0.95 0.46 -22.74
C ARG A 142 0.67 0.81 -21.26
N ARG A 143 -0.53 0.48 -20.75
CA ARG A 143 -0.96 0.80 -19.38
C ARG A 143 -0.03 0.24 -18.31
N GLY A 144 0.48 -0.97 -18.53
CA GLY A 144 1.34 -1.65 -17.57
C GLY A 144 2.55 -0.81 -17.13
N ARG A 145 3.17 -0.07 -18.07
CA ARG A 145 4.32 0.79 -17.76
C ARG A 145 3.94 2.01 -16.94
N VAL A 146 2.80 2.65 -17.25
CA VAL A 146 2.31 3.81 -16.49
C VAL A 146 1.84 3.39 -15.10
N ILE A 147 1.11 2.27 -14.99
CA ILE A 147 0.70 1.69 -13.71
C ILE A 147 1.94 1.35 -12.88
N GLY A 148 2.93 0.66 -13.46
CA GLY A 148 4.18 0.34 -12.76
C GLY A 148 4.90 1.59 -12.24
N LEU A 149 4.93 2.67 -13.02
CA LEU A 149 5.50 3.95 -12.58
C LEU A 149 4.70 4.55 -11.41
N THR A 150 3.36 4.55 -11.49
CA THR A 150 2.53 5.06 -10.38
C THR A 150 2.60 4.18 -9.14
N GLU A 151 2.80 2.86 -9.27
CA GLU A 151 2.98 1.94 -8.14
C GLU A 151 4.28 2.20 -7.37
N THR A 152 5.35 2.72 -7.99
CA THR A 152 6.56 3.13 -7.26
C THR A 152 6.27 4.16 -6.16
N SER A 153 5.16 4.90 -6.28
CA SER A 153 4.70 5.84 -5.26
C SER A 153 4.40 5.19 -3.91
N TRP A 154 4.16 3.87 -3.88
CA TRP A 154 3.96 3.12 -2.65
C TRP A 154 5.26 3.06 -1.82
N ALA A 155 6.34 2.61 -2.42
CA ALA A 155 7.66 2.60 -1.77
C ALA A 155 8.19 4.02 -1.49
N LEU A 156 7.99 4.97 -2.42
CA LEU A 156 8.34 6.38 -2.23
C LEU A 156 7.52 7.04 -1.09
N GLY A 157 6.30 6.58 -0.86
CA GLY A 157 5.47 7.01 0.26
C GLY A 157 6.11 6.71 1.62
N LEU A 158 6.74 5.53 1.77
CA LEU A 158 7.51 5.19 2.96
C LEU A 158 8.85 5.93 2.98
N LEU A 159 9.61 5.82 1.89
CA LEU A 159 10.95 6.37 1.74
C LEU A 159 11.01 7.90 1.97
N ILE A 160 10.09 8.63 1.39
CA ILE A 160 10.09 10.10 1.42
C ILE A 160 8.94 10.61 2.30
N GLY A 161 7.72 10.12 2.07
CA GLY A 161 6.51 10.62 2.73
C GLY A 161 6.56 10.41 4.24
N VAL A 162 6.61 9.16 4.69
CA VAL A 162 6.65 8.82 6.12
C VAL A 162 7.90 9.39 6.78
N THR A 163 9.05 9.29 6.12
CA THR A 163 10.31 9.81 6.66
C THR A 163 10.27 11.31 6.90
N SER A 164 9.79 12.10 5.93
CA SER A 164 9.69 13.56 6.09
C SER A 164 8.69 13.96 7.17
N MET A 165 7.53 13.29 7.24
CA MET A 165 6.54 13.50 8.30
C MET A 165 7.10 13.11 9.67
N GLY A 166 7.87 12.01 9.75
CA GLY A 166 8.49 11.54 10.98
C GLY A 166 9.62 12.45 11.47
N LEU A 167 10.37 13.08 10.57
CA LEU A 167 11.36 14.11 10.94
C LEU A 167 10.68 15.35 11.53
N VAL A 168 9.52 15.76 11.01
CA VAL A 168 8.71 16.82 11.63
C VAL A 168 8.20 16.35 12.98
N ALA A 169 7.72 15.11 13.10
CA ALA A 169 7.25 14.54 14.36
C ALA A 169 8.34 14.55 15.43
N SER A 170 9.56 14.16 15.08
CA SER A 170 10.70 14.11 16.01
C SER A 170 11.12 15.47 16.56
N ALA A 171 10.91 16.55 15.81
CA ALA A 171 11.19 17.91 16.25
C ALA A 171 10.06 18.51 17.11
N THR A 172 8.87 17.90 17.09
CA THR A 172 7.67 18.48 17.71
C THR A 172 6.79 17.40 18.36
N SER A 173 5.91 16.76 17.57
CA SER A 173 5.07 15.62 17.94
C SER A 173 4.50 14.95 16.69
N TRP A 174 4.00 13.73 16.82
CA TRP A 174 3.35 12.99 15.74
C TRP A 174 2.19 13.78 15.09
N ARG A 175 1.52 14.66 15.83
CA ARG A 175 0.44 15.54 15.34
C ARG A 175 0.93 16.47 14.25
N TRP A 176 2.10 17.09 14.44
CA TRP A 176 2.72 17.96 13.44
C TRP A 176 3.23 17.18 12.24
N GLY A 177 3.61 15.91 12.42
CA GLY A 177 3.87 15.00 11.29
C GLY A 177 2.63 14.86 10.40
N TYR A 178 1.46 14.59 10.97
CA TYR A 178 0.19 14.56 10.23
C TYR A 178 -0.17 15.94 9.65
N ALA A 179 0.06 17.04 10.37
CA ALA A 179 -0.21 18.38 9.85
C ALA A 179 0.64 18.69 8.60
N ALA A 180 1.93 18.31 8.60
CA ALA A 180 2.81 18.42 7.43
C ALA A 180 2.31 17.56 6.26
N GLY A 181 1.85 16.33 6.56
CA GLY A 181 1.19 15.47 5.58
C GLY A 181 -0.06 16.11 4.98
N ALA A 182 -0.94 16.67 5.81
CA ALA A 182 -2.15 17.37 5.36
C ALA A 182 -1.82 18.55 4.43
N LEU A 183 -0.82 19.34 4.77
CA LEU A 183 -0.36 20.45 3.94
C LEU A 183 0.18 19.97 2.61
N SER A 184 1.00 18.92 2.61
CA SER A 184 1.58 18.35 1.37
C SER A 184 0.49 17.83 0.42
N VAL A 185 -0.54 17.18 0.96
CA VAL A 185 -1.70 16.70 0.18
C VAL A 185 -2.55 17.87 -0.32
N ALA A 186 -2.76 18.93 0.49
CA ALA A 186 -3.45 20.14 0.06
C ALA A 186 -2.74 20.79 -1.15
N LEU A 187 -1.41 20.89 -1.12
CA LEU A 187 -0.63 21.39 -2.23
C LEU A 187 -0.80 20.52 -3.49
N MET A 188 -0.85 19.19 -3.33
CA MET A 188 -1.12 18.29 -4.45
C MET A 188 -2.56 18.44 -4.96
N ALA A 189 -3.55 18.68 -4.10
CA ALA A 189 -4.91 18.99 -4.52
C ALA A 189 -4.98 20.24 -5.40
N VAL A 190 -4.29 21.31 -5.01
CA VAL A 190 -4.16 22.54 -5.83
C VAL A 190 -3.48 22.23 -7.16
N LEU A 191 -2.38 21.48 -7.16
CA LEU A 191 -1.66 21.13 -8.39
C LEU A 191 -2.49 20.29 -9.35
N VAL A 192 -3.23 19.30 -8.83
CA VAL A 192 -4.13 18.45 -9.63
C VAL A 192 -5.27 19.28 -10.21
N THR A 193 -5.90 20.14 -9.39
CA THR A 193 -7.00 21.00 -9.85
C THR A 193 -6.59 22.04 -10.87
N THR A 194 -5.35 22.54 -10.83
CA THR A 194 -4.88 23.61 -11.73
C THR A 194 -4.21 23.09 -13.00
N ARG A 195 -3.66 21.87 -12.97
CA ARG A 195 -2.87 21.33 -14.08
C ARG A 195 -3.59 20.29 -14.93
N LEU A 196 -4.55 19.54 -14.38
CA LEU A 196 -5.34 18.62 -15.17
C LEU A 196 -6.45 19.39 -15.91
N ASP A 197 -6.58 19.11 -17.19
CA ASP A 197 -7.61 19.73 -18.02
C ASP A 197 -8.99 19.18 -17.63
N GLY A 198 -9.99 20.06 -17.51
CA GLY A 198 -11.35 19.70 -17.08
C GLY A 198 -12.22 19.09 -18.18
N HIS A 199 -11.66 18.80 -19.36
CA HIS A 199 -12.39 18.29 -20.52
C HIS A 199 -12.45 16.75 -20.58
N ASP A 200 -12.15 16.08 -19.46
CA ASP A 200 -12.22 14.62 -19.39
C ASP A 200 -13.64 14.16 -19.68
N VAL A 201 -13.77 13.24 -20.63
CA VAL A 201 -15.03 12.62 -21.00
C VAL A 201 -15.64 11.94 -19.77
N VAL A 202 -16.83 12.39 -19.37
CA VAL A 202 -17.63 11.64 -18.40
C VAL A 202 -17.83 10.23 -18.97
N GLY A 203 -17.44 9.22 -18.22
CA GLY A 203 -17.45 7.82 -18.66
C GLY A 203 -18.80 7.21 -18.99
N SER A 204 -19.63 7.94 -19.77
CA SER A 204 -20.98 7.53 -20.20
C SER A 204 -20.98 6.51 -21.36
N GLN A 205 -19.83 6.00 -21.82
CA GLN A 205 -19.79 5.07 -22.95
C GLN A 205 -19.29 3.65 -22.64
N ARG A 206 -19.07 3.25 -21.40
CA ARG A 206 -18.73 1.86 -21.07
C ARG A 206 -19.52 1.29 -19.90
N ILE A 207 -20.84 1.39 -19.94
CA ILE A 207 -21.67 0.29 -19.45
C ILE A 207 -21.66 -0.77 -20.56
N GLN A 208 -20.49 -1.30 -20.88
CA GLN A 208 -20.44 -2.63 -21.47
C GLN A 208 -20.98 -3.54 -20.39
N GLN A 209 -22.14 -4.14 -20.68
CA GLN A 209 -22.69 -5.26 -19.95
C GLN A 209 -21.55 -6.23 -19.65
N THR A 210 -20.96 -6.10 -18.48
CA THR A 210 -19.94 -7.02 -17.99
C THR A 210 -20.72 -8.30 -17.74
N GLN A 211 -20.70 -9.24 -18.70
CA GLN A 211 -21.16 -10.60 -18.45
C GLN A 211 -20.47 -11.00 -17.15
N LYS A 212 -21.27 -11.29 -16.10
CA LYS A 212 -20.79 -11.67 -14.78
C LYS A 212 -20.19 -13.09 -14.90
N HIS A 213 -18.96 -13.20 -15.44
CA HIS A 213 -18.25 -14.46 -15.37
C HIS A 213 -17.96 -14.74 -13.88
N PRO A 214 -18.37 -15.90 -13.38
CA PRO A 214 -18.06 -16.29 -12.00
C PRO A 214 -16.54 -16.41 -11.84
N MET A 215 -16.05 -16.14 -10.64
CA MET A 215 -14.66 -16.40 -10.32
C MET A 215 -14.42 -17.91 -10.40
N PRO A 216 -13.37 -18.38 -11.11
CA PRO A 216 -13.04 -19.79 -11.15
C PRO A 216 -12.67 -20.30 -9.75
N ALA A 217 -12.97 -21.57 -9.43
CA ALA A 217 -12.72 -22.15 -8.11
C ALA A 217 -11.26 -22.00 -7.66
N GLN A 218 -10.31 -22.14 -8.58
CA GLN A 218 -8.89 -21.94 -8.32
C GLN A 218 -8.55 -20.50 -7.88
N GLY A 219 -9.40 -19.53 -8.16
CA GLY A 219 -9.20 -18.15 -7.76
C GLY A 219 -9.23 -17.94 -6.25
N PHE A 220 -9.90 -18.83 -5.50
CA PHE A 220 -9.88 -18.78 -4.04
C PHE A 220 -8.46 -18.93 -3.47
N TRP A 221 -7.59 -19.69 -4.15
CA TRP A 221 -6.20 -19.84 -3.72
C TRP A 221 -5.39 -18.55 -3.89
N ILE A 222 -5.63 -17.78 -4.97
CA ILE A 222 -4.97 -16.47 -5.15
C ILE A 222 -5.48 -15.46 -4.11
N VAL A 223 -6.79 -15.45 -3.84
CA VAL A 223 -7.36 -14.59 -2.79
C VAL A 223 -6.81 -14.97 -1.42
N GLY A 224 -6.71 -16.27 -1.13
CA GLY A 224 -6.09 -16.77 0.11
C GLY A 224 -4.61 -16.40 0.21
N ALA A 225 -3.85 -16.55 -0.89
CA ALA A 225 -2.44 -16.15 -0.93
C ALA A 225 -2.27 -14.65 -0.64
N MET A 226 -3.11 -13.81 -1.23
CA MET A 226 -3.08 -12.37 -0.99
C MET A 226 -3.49 -12.02 0.45
N PHE A 227 -4.53 -12.68 0.99
CA PHE A 227 -4.93 -12.51 2.39
C PHE A 227 -3.76 -12.80 3.34
N PHE A 228 -3.13 -13.96 3.22
CA PHE A 228 -2.05 -14.36 4.11
C PHE A 228 -0.77 -13.55 3.89
N LEU A 229 -0.44 -13.16 2.66
CA LEU A 229 0.71 -12.31 2.37
C LEU A 229 0.56 -10.93 3.00
N MET A 230 -0.61 -10.33 2.86
CA MET A 230 -0.92 -9.04 3.48
C MET A 230 -1.02 -9.13 5.00
N ALA A 231 -1.52 -10.25 5.52
CA ALA A 231 -1.49 -10.56 6.94
C ALA A 231 -0.03 -10.59 7.45
N ALA A 232 0.85 -11.31 6.78
CA ALA A 232 2.28 -11.36 7.13
C ALA A 232 2.90 -9.95 7.15
N SER A 233 2.70 -9.16 6.11
CA SER A 233 3.22 -7.78 6.05
C SER A 233 2.73 -6.92 7.22
N GLN A 234 1.45 -7.00 7.54
CA GLN A 234 0.86 -6.16 8.56
C GLN A 234 1.41 -6.46 9.96
N THR A 235 1.76 -7.72 10.28
CA THR A 235 2.33 -8.05 11.59
C THR A 235 3.57 -7.22 11.89
N MET A 236 4.46 -7.07 10.91
CA MET A 236 5.69 -6.29 11.09
C MET A 236 5.43 -4.79 10.96
N PHE A 237 4.59 -4.37 10.02
CA PHE A 237 4.31 -2.94 9.79
C PHE A 237 3.74 -2.24 11.03
N VAL A 238 2.86 -2.91 11.80
CA VAL A 238 2.23 -2.29 12.97
C VAL A 238 3.03 -2.46 14.26
N THR A 239 4.11 -3.24 14.25
CA THR A 239 4.87 -3.54 15.47
C THR A 239 6.32 -3.07 15.45
N PHE A 240 6.94 -2.90 14.26
CA PHE A 240 8.37 -2.60 14.18
C PHE A 240 8.74 -1.27 14.85
N GLY A 241 7.90 -0.25 14.77
CA GLY A 241 8.15 1.05 15.39
C GLY A 241 8.15 0.95 16.91
N SER A 242 7.15 0.26 17.48
CA SER A 242 7.07 0.00 18.91
C SER A 242 8.24 -0.88 19.38
N TRP A 243 8.62 -1.89 18.61
CA TRP A 243 9.78 -2.72 18.91
C TRP A 243 11.09 -1.91 18.97
N LEU A 244 11.30 -0.98 18.04
CA LEU A 244 12.47 -0.10 18.04
C LEU A 244 12.48 0.86 19.24
N ASP A 245 11.33 1.38 19.63
CA ASP A 245 11.17 2.23 20.82
C ASP A 245 11.39 1.44 22.11
N ASP A 246 10.67 0.35 22.29
CA ASP A 246 10.65 -0.41 23.55
C ASP A 246 12.00 -1.14 23.82
N GLU A 247 12.64 -1.73 22.82
CA GLU A 247 13.86 -2.52 23.02
C GLU A 247 15.14 -1.70 22.86
N PHE A 248 15.13 -0.65 22.03
CA PHE A 248 16.34 0.11 21.72
C PHE A 248 16.24 1.61 22.03
N GLY A 249 15.12 2.09 22.51
CA GLY A 249 14.91 3.50 22.85
C GLY A 249 14.97 4.44 21.64
N PHE A 250 14.50 3.99 20.48
CA PHE A 250 14.52 4.80 19.28
C PHE A 250 13.52 5.94 19.37
N THR A 251 14.01 7.14 19.12
CA THR A 251 13.15 8.32 18.93
C THR A 251 12.46 8.28 17.59
N GLU A 252 11.46 9.16 17.36
CA GLU A 252 10.78 9.29 16.08
C GLU A 252 11.75 9.56 14.91
N ALA A 253 12.87 10.26 15.16
CA ALA A 253 13.91 10.46 14.15
C ALA A 253 14.61 9.13 13.77
N GLY A 254 14.91 8.30 14.76
CA GLY A 254 15.49 6.97 14.55
C GLY A 254 14.55 6.05 13.79
N ILE A 255 13.27 6.01 14.19
CA ILE A 255 12.22 5.25 13.51
C ILE A 255 12.04 5.74 12.06
N SER A 256 12.11 7.07 11.84
CA SER A 256 12.06 7.66 10.49
C SER A 256 13.24 7.23 9.63
N ALA A 257 14.45 7.14 10.19
CA ALA A 257 15.63 6.66 9.48
C ALA A 257 15.48 5.17 9.09
N VAL A 258 14.93 4.35 9.99
CA VAL A 258 14.61 2.95 9.67
C VAL A 258 13.54 2.87 8.58
N ALA A 259 12.47 3.66 8.67
CA ALA A 259 11.42 3.73 7.64
C ALA A 259 11.98 4.13 6.26
N PHE A 260 12.95 5.05 6.23
CA PHE A 260 13.69 5.38 5.00
C PHE A 260 14.42 4.17 4.44
N GLY A 261 15.16 3.44 5.26
CA GLY A 261 15.87 2.23 4.86
C GLY A 261 14.91 1.15 4.32
N LEU A 262 13.80 0.91 5.02
CA LEU A 262 12.77 -0.06 4.61
C LEU A 262 12.12 0.36 3.29
N GLY A 263 11.82 1.65 3.09
CA GLY A 263 11.31 2.18 1.82
C GLY A 263 12.31 1.99 0.67
N ALA A 264 13.62 2.09 0.93
CA ALA A 264 14.64 1.78 -0.07
C ALA A 264 14.66 0.29 -0.44
N PHE A 265 14.50 -0.61 0.54
CA PHE A 265 14.37 -2.05 0.29
C PHE A 265 13.11 -2.37 -0.53
N GLU A 266 11.96 -1.77 -0.20
CA GLU A 266 10.72 -1.91 -0.97
C GLU A 266 10.91 -1.45 -2.42
N LEU A 267 11.52 -0.27 -2.63
CA LEU A 267 11.76 0.25 -3.98
C LEU A 267 12.69 -0.67 -4.78
N PHE A 268 13.75 -1.16 -4.16
CA PHE A 268 14.67 -2.11 -4.79
C PHE A 268 13.97 -3.42 -5.16
N ALA A 269 13.16 -3.96 -4.25
CA ALA A 269 12.39 -5.18 -4.48
C ALA A 269 11.36 -5.01 -5.61
N SER A 270 10.62 -3.88 -5.63
CA SER A 270 9.67 -3.56 -6.69
C SER A 270 10.33 -3.49 -8.07
N ILE A 271 11.47 -2.79 -8.17
CA ILE A 271 12.21 -2.68 -9.44
C ILE A 271 12.74 -4.05 -9.88
N THR A 272 13.26 -4.84 -8.94
CA THR A 272 13.80 -6.18 -9.23
C THR A 272 12.69 -7.14 -9.64
N SER A 273 11.56 -7.12 -8.94
CA SER A 273 10.39 -7.92 -9.26
C SER A 273 9.85 -7.59 -10.65
N ALA A 274 9.68 -6.30 -10.98
CA ALA A 274 9.22 -5.87 -12.30
C ALA A 274 10.11 -6.37 -13.46
N ARG A 275 11.40 -6.58 -13.21
CA ARG A 275 12.36 -7.07 -14.23
C ARG A 275 12.47 -8.58 -14.29
N ARG A 276 12.24 -9.29 -13.21
CA ARG A 276 12.53 -10.73 -13.08
C ARG A 276 11.31 -11.62 -13.06
N THR A 277 10.13 -11.11 -12.63
CA THR A 277 8.91 -11.89 -12.48
C THR A 277 8.46 -12.55 -13.78
N ASP A 278 8.58 -11.86 -14.93
CA ASP A 278 8.21 -12.43 -16.20
C ASP A 278 9.20 -13.52 -16.67
N LEU A 279 10.48 -13.43 -16.26
CA LEU A 279 11.50 -14.44 -16.60
C LEU A 279 11.38 -15.70 -15.74
N TRP A 280 11.08 -15.55 -14.46
CA TRP A 280 11.03 -16.66 -13.49
C TRP A 280 9.64 -17.29 -13.37
N GLY A 281 8.62 -16.62 -13.90
CA GLY A 281 7.20 -16.97 -13.74
C GLY A 281 6.61 -16.34 -12.47
N LYS A 282 5.39 -15.83 -12.59
CA LYS A 282 4.70 -15.07 -11.55
C LYS A 282 4.46 -15.88 -10.27
N GLU A 283 4.06 -17.15 -10.44
CA GLU A 283 3.79 -18.07 -9.33
C GLU A 283 5.06 -18.40 -8.54
N ARG A 284 6.15 -18.76 -9.24
CA ARG A 284 7.44 -19.04 -8.62
C ARG A 284 8.00 -17.80 -7.91
N SER A 285 7.86 -16.64 -8.52
CA SER A 285 8.31 -15.37 -7.93
C SER A 285 7.56 -15.04 -6.64
N ALA A 286 6.24 -15.25 -6.60
CA ALA A 286 5.44 -15.07 -5.39
C ALA A 286 5.85 -16.05 -4.28
N ILE A 287 6.09 -17.32 -4.63
CA ILE A 287 6.56 -18.35 -3.69
C ILE A 287 7.97 -17.99 -3.15
N LEU A 288 8.88 -17.54 -4.01
CA LEU A 288 10.23 -17.14 -3.59
C LEU A 288 10.20 -15.93 -2.65
N GLY A 289 9.39 -14.91 -2.96
CA GLY A 289 9.21 -13.76 -2.08
C GLY A 289 8.66 -14.15 -0.70
N ALA A 290 7.56 -14.92 -0.67
CA ALA A 290 7.01 -15.44 0.57
C ALA A 290 8.00 -16.37 1.30
N GLY A 291 8.82 -17.12 0.54
CA GLY A 291 9.88 -17.98 1.06
C GLY A 291 11.00 -17.25 1.79
N LEU A 292 11.25 -15.98 1.47
CA LEU A 292 12.18 -15.13 2.24
C LEU A 292 11.58 -14.66 3.56
N ILE A 293 10.27 -14.46 3.61
CA ILE A 293 9.58 -13.99 4.83
C ILE A 293 9.64 -15.06 5.93
N VAL A 294 9.46 -16.35 5.58
CA VAL A 294 9.40 -17.44 6.55
C VAL A 294 10.67 -17.51 7.41
N PRO A 295 11.88 -17.71 6.85
CA PRO A 295 13.09 -17.76 7.66
C PRO A 295 13.39 -16.43 8.35
N ALA A 296 13.15 -15.28 7.69
CA ALA A 296 13.36 -13.98 8.29
C ALA A 296 12.48 -13.75 9.53
N GLY A 297 11.18 -14.09 9.45
CA GLY A 297 10.26 -14.01 10.57
C GLY A 297 10.61 -14.98 11.71
N LEU A 298 10.94 -16.24 11.39
CA LEU A 298 11.39 -17.20 12.40
C LEU A 298 12.71 -16.80 13.09
N LEU A 299 13.69 -16.32 12.34
CA LEU A 299 14.95 -15.86 12.91
C LEU A 299 14.76 -14.56 13.71
N LEU A 300 13.79 -13.71 13.34
CA LEU A 300 13.49 -12.50 14.08
C LEU A 300 12.98 -12.82 15.51
N THR A 301 12.29 -13.94 15.73
CA THR A 301 11.83 -14.35 17.07
C THR A 301 12.97 -14.54 18.07
N VAL A 302 14.20 -14.80 17.62
CA VAL A 302 15.39 -14.99 18.45
C VAL A 302 16.45 -13.91 18.23
N GLY A 303 16.45 -13.29 17.06
CA GLY A 303 17.46 -12.29 16.66
C GLY A 303 17.07 -10.84 16.97
N HIS A 304 15.86 -10.59 17.45
CA HIS A 304 15.37 -9.23 17.70
C HIS A 304 16.14 -8.48 18.79
N ASN A 305 16.74 -9.18 19.76
CA ASN A 305 17.50 -8.58 20.87
C ASN A 305 18.78 -7.83 20.44
N HIS A 306 19.22 -8.02 19.19
CA HIS A 306 20.34 -7.30 18.63
C HIS A 306 19.88 -6.42 17.47
N LEU A 307 20.06 -5.11 17.58
CA LEU A 307 19.58 -4.12 16.63
C LEU A 307 19.95 -4.44 15.17
N ILE A 308 21.23 -4.74 14.92
CA ILE A 308 21.73 -4.98 13.55
C ILE A 308 21.08 -6.24 12.95
N SER A 309 21.04 -7.35 13.68
CA SER A 309 20.40 -8.58 13.21
C SER A 309 18.89 -8.39 13.00
N GLY A 310 18.20 -7.72 13.94
CA GLY A 310 16.80 -7.41 13.83
C GLY A 310 16.46 -6.54 12.60
N LEU A 311 17.25 -5.49 12.34
CA LEU A 311 17.06 -4.63 11.18
C LEU A 311 17.33 -5.35 9.85
N ILE A 312 18.36 -6.20 9.79
CA ILE A 312 18.65 -7.02 8.60
C ILE A 312 17.50 -7.99 8.33
N LEU A 313 17.03 -8.69 9.36
CA LEU A 313 15.92 -9.65 9.24
C LEU A 313 14.63 -8.96 8.86
N LEU A 314 14.32 -7.81 9.44
CA LEU A 314 13.16 -6.99 9.06
C LEU A 314 13.27 -6.51 7.60
N GLY A 315 14.46 -6.09 7.16
CA GLY A 315 14.72 -5.70 5.78
C GLY A 315 14.49 -6.85 4.80
N ILE A 316 15.01 -8.05 5.10
CA ILE A 316 14.80 -9.26 4.29
C ILE A 316 13.31 -9.64 4.25
N TYR A 317 12.63 -9.52 5.38
CA TYR A 317 11.19 -9.79 5.51
C TYR A 317 10.37 -8.90 4.57
N LEU A 318 10.60 -7.58 4.61
CA LEU A 318 9.88 -6.62 3.77
C LEU A 318 10.28 -6.70 2.30
N LEU A 319 11.54 -7.01 2.01
CA LEU A 319 11.99 -7.30 0.64
C LEU A 319 11.24 -8.50 0.06
N GLY A 320 11.11 -9.58 0.84
CA GLY A 320 10.36 -10.77 0.45
C GLY A 320 8.88 -10.46 0.22
N PHE A 321 8.27 -9.66 1.09
CA PHE A 321 6.89 -9.21 0.94
C PHE A 321 6.68 -8.42 -0.36
N GLU A 322 7.49 -7.40 -0.59
CA GLU A 322 7.35 -6.55 -1.76
C GLU A 322 7.56 -7.33 -3.06
N PHE A 323 8.53 -8.24 -3.07
CA PHE A 323 8.76 -9.11 -4.21
C PHE A 323 7.57 -10.04 -4.49
N ALA A 324 6.95 -10.59 -3.44
CA ALA A 324 5.79 -11.47 -3.56
C ALA A 324 4.54 -10.72 -4.03
N ILE A 325 4.25 -9.52 -3.47
CA ILE A 325 3.05 -8.76 -3.80
C ILE A 325 3.05 -8.31 -5.26
N VAL A 326 4.17 -7.75 -5.75
CA VAL A 326 4.31 -7.32 -7.15
C VAL A 326 4.10 -8.50 -8.11
N SER A 327 4.50 -9.71 -7.71
CA SER A 327 4.30 -10.93 -8.51
C SER A 327 2.86 -11.46 -8.47
N LEU A 328 2.14 -11.24 -7.35
CA LEU A 328 0.73 -11.66 -7.17
C LEU A 328 -0.28 -10.77 -7.89
N LEU A 329 -0.02 -9.47 -8.01
CA LEU A 329 -0.95 -8.52 -8.63
C LEU A 329 -1.36 -8.92 -10.05
N PRO A 330 -0.45 -9.31 -10.97
CA PRO A 330 -0.81 -9.77 -12.30
C PRO A 330 -1.62 -11.06 -12.32
N LEU A 331 -1.40 -11.98 -11.35
CA LEU A 331 -2.21 -13.19 -11.22
C LEU A 331 -3.65 -12.84 -10.83
N GLY A 332 -3.82 -11.87 -9.92
CA GLY A 332 -5.12 -11.34 -9.55
C GLY A 332 -5.85 -10.67 -10.72
N ALA A 333 -5.15 -9.88 -11.53
CA ALA A 333 -5.72 -9.25 -12.72
C ALA A 333 -6.17 -10.27 -13.77
N ASN A 334 -5.51 -11.41 -13.90
CA ASN A 334 -5.85 -12.46 -14.84
C ASN A 334 -6.88 -13.47 -14.31
N LEU A 335 -7.37 -13.29 -13.07
CA LEU A 335 -8.25 -14.23 -12.41
C LEU A 335 -9.62 -14.39 -13.09
N ILE A 336 -10.18 -13.31 -13.63
CA ILE A 336 -11.47 -13.32 -14.31
C ILE A 336 -11.26 -12.94 -15.77
N THR A 337 -11.57 -13.86 -16.67
CA THR A 337 -11.51 -13.64 -18.13
C THR A 337 -12.34 -12.41 -18.51
N ASN A 338 -11.76 -11.52 -19.31
CA ASN A 338 -12.38 -10.27 -19.77
C ASN A 338 -12.76 -9.23 -18.68
N SER A 339 -12.31 -9.44 -17.43
CA SER A 339 -12.59 -8.51 -16.33
C SER A 339 -11.41 -8.36 -15.36
N PRO A 340 -10.23 -7.87 -15.82
CA PRO A 340 -9.02 -7.77 -14.98
C PRO A 340 -9.21 -6.92 -13.74
N ALA A 341 -9.92 -5.80 -13.84
CA ALA A 341 -10.17 -4.90 -12.71
C ALA A 341 -10.99 -5.57 -11.61
N ARG A 342 -11.97 -6.41 -11.99
CA ARG A 342 -12.80 -7.15 -11.02
C ARG A 342 -11.99 -8.25 -10.34
N GLY A 343 -11.16 -9.00 -11.10
CA GLY A 343 -10.28 -10.03 -10.54
C GLY A 343 -9.31 -9.44 -9.52
N LEU A 344 -8.61 -8.37 -9.92
CA LEU A 344 -7.70 -7.66 -9.04
C LEU A 344 -8.41 -7.07 -7.82
N GLY A 345 -9.60 -6.48 -7.99
CA GLY A 345 -10.38 -5.94 -6.89
C GLY A 345 -10.75 -6.97 -5.82
N ILE A 346 -11.15 -8.19 -6.24
CA ILE A 346 -11.45 -9.29 -5.30
C ILE A 346 -10.19 -9.72 -4.55
N VAL A 347 -9.07 -9.84 -5.23
CA VAL A 347 -7.78 -10.23 -4.63
C VAL A 347 -7.30 -9.17 -3.63
N LEU A 348 -7.37 -7.89 -3.99
CA LEU A 348 -7.03 -6.79 -3.09
C LEU A 348 -7.97 -6.69 -1.89
N ALA A 349 -9.27 -6.96 -2.06
CA ALA A 349 -10.21 -7.02 -0.93
C ALA A 349 -9.85 -8.16 0.04
N GLY A 350 -9.45 -9.32 -0.46
CA GLY A 350 -8.90 -10.41 0.37
C GLY A 350 -7.67 -9.97 1.15
N GLY A 351 -6.75 -9.28 0.50
CA GLY A 351 -5.56 -8.70 1.14
C GLY A 351 -5.89 -7.67 2.22
N ALA A 352 -6.85 -6.79 1.96
CA ALA A 352 -7.33 -5.80 2.94
C ALA A 352 -7.89 -6.45 4.21
N LEU A 353 -8.64 -7.56 4.06
CA LEU A 353 -9.12 -8.35 5.20
C LEU A 353 -7.96 -8.99 5.98
N GLY A 354 -6.91 -9.45 5.29
CA GLY A 354 -5.69 -9.94 5.92
C GLY A 354 -5.01 -8.88 6.77
N ARG A 355 -4.82 -7.68 6.22
CA ARG A 355 -4.27 -6.53 6.94
C ARG A 355 -5.15 -6.10 8.11
N ALA A 356 -6.46 -6.01 7.90
CA ALA A 356 -7.41 -5.62 8.93
C ALA A 356 -7.36 -6.57 10.14
N SER A 357 -7.40 -7.88 9.91
CA SER A 357 -7.32 -8.85 10.99
C SER A 357 -6.00 -8.79 11.74
N MET A 358 -4.87 -8.65 11.04
CA MET A 358 -3.56 -8.60 11.68
C MET A 358 -3.25 -7.25 12.33
N SER A 359 -3.90 -6.16 11.96
CA SER A 359 -3.80 -4.91 12.71
C SER A 359 -4.18 -5.08 14.19
N VAL A 360 -5.19 -5.88 14.48
CA VAL A 360 -5.63 -6.17 15.87
C VAL A 360 -4.79 -7.28 16.49
N ILE A 361 -4.62 -8.39 15.79
CA ILE A 361 -3.94 -9.57 16.33
C ILE A 361 -2.47 -9.26 16.64
N ALA A 362 -1.77 -8.58 15.72
CA ALA A 362 -0.36 -8.28 15.91
C ALA A 362 -0.14 -7.27 17.04
N THR A 363 -0.94 -6.21 17.13
CA THR A 363 -0.81 -5.24 18.23
C THR A 363 -1.18 -5.84 19.58
N ALA A 364 -2.24 -6.67 19.66
CA ALA A 364 -2.62 -7.33 20.90
C ALA A 364 -1.57 -8.38 21.37
N THR A 365 -1.00 -9.13 20.43
CA THR A 365 0.07 -10.09 20.76
C THR A 365 1.38 -9.38 21.08
N TYR A 366 1.66 -8.24 20.46
CA TYR A 366 2.80 -7.41 20.79
C TYR A 366 2.71 -6.86 22.23
N ASP A 367 1.56 -6.32 22.64
CA ASP A 367 1.34 -5.82 24.01
C ASP A 367 1.65 -6.88 25.09
N SER A 368 1.46 -8.18 24.76
CA SER A 368 1.64 -9.28 25.71
C SER A 368 2.98 -9.98 25.63
N PHE A 369 3.59 -10.07 24.45
CA PHE A 369 4.72 -10.94 24.17
C PHE A 369 5.86 -10.25 23.39
N GLY A 370 5.78 -8.93 23.15
CA GLY A 370 6.74 -8.22 22.32
C GLY A 370 6.70 -8.67 20.86
N ILE A 371 7.80 -8.44 20.12
CA ILE A 371 7.91 -8.70 18.68
C ILE A 371 7.89 -10.19 18.31
N ASN A 372 8.20 -11.10 19.28
CA ASN A 372 8.36 -12.53 19.04
C ASN A 372 7.12 -13.16 18.40
N VAL A 373 5.94 -12.93 19.00
CA VAL A 373 4.70 -13.56 18.56
C VAL A 373 4.22 -12.95 17.23
N PRO A 374 4.19 -11.63 17.01
CA PRO A 374 3.95 -11.06 15.69
C PRO A 374 4.87 -11.60 14.60
N ALA A 375 6.19 -11.71 14.85
CA ALA A 375 7.14 -12.25 13.88
C ALA A 375 6.83 -13.72 13.53
N PHE A 376 6.50 -14.53 14.53
CA PHE A 376 6.08 -15.92 14.33
C PHE A 376 4.78 -16.03 13.52
N ILE A 377 3.76 -15.25 13.88
CA ILE A 377 2.47 -15.20 13.14
C ILE A 377 2.71 -14.79 11.69
N GLY A 378 3.59 -13.81 11.46
CA GLY A 378 3.96 -13.37 10.13
C GLY A 378 4.61 -14.47 9.30
N ALA A 379 5.56 -15.23 9.90
CA ALA A 379 6.19 -16.38 9.26
C ALA A 379 5.17 -17.49 8.93
N CYS A 380 4.25 -17.81 9.84
CA CYS A 380 3.17 -18.77 9.60
C CYS A 380 2.22 -18.29 8.47
N SER A 381 1.89 -17.00 8.45
CA SER A 381 1.07 -16.42 7.39
C SER A 381 1.77 -16.50 6.04
N ALA A 382 3.06 -16.22 5.96
CA ALA A 382 3.84 -16.39 4.74
C ALA A 382 3.90 -17.85 4.27
N LEU A 383 3.99 -18.81 5.20
CA LEU A 383 3.90 -20.23 4.87
C LEU A 383 2.53 -20.58 4.28
N CYS A 384 1.45 -20.05 4.84
CA CYS A 384 0.10 -20.22 4.27
C CYS A 384 0.00 -19.61 2.86
N THR A 385 0.67 -18.47 2.60
CA THR A 385 0.78 -17.89 1.25
C THR A 385 1.42 -18.90 0.28
N ILE A 386 2.53 -19.51 0.66
CA ILE A 386 3.23 -20.52 -0.16
C ILE A 386 2.31 -21.71 -0.44
N LEU A 387 1.62 -22.23 0.58
CA LEU A 387 0.70 -23.36 0.43
C LEU A 387 -0.46 -23.03 -0.53
N CYS A 388 -1.04 -21.84 -0.42
CA CYS A 388 -2.07 -21.37 -1.35
C CYS A 388 -1.53 -21.29 -2.78
N MET A 389 -0.32 -20.79 -2.97
CA MET A 389 0.29 -20.69 -4.32
C MET A 389 0.62 -22.06 -4.93
N ILE A 390 1.08 -23.01 -4.11
CA ILE A 390 1.30 -24.41 -4.56
C ILE A 390 -0.04 -25.07 -4.94
N ALA A 391 -1.09 -24.84 -4.15
CA ALA A 391 -2.42 -25.36 -4.46
C ALA A 391 -2.97 -24.75 -5.76
N TYR A 392 -2.76 -23.46 -5.99
CA TYR A 392 -3.14 -22.78 -7.24
C TYR A 392 -2.42 -23.38 -8.44
N SER A 393 -1.10 -23.55 -8.40
CA SER A 393 -0.33 -24.09 -9.54
C SER A 393 -0.77 -25.51 -9.89
N ARG A 394 -1.00 -26.37 -8.89
CA ARG A 394 -1.49 -27.75 -9.13
C ARG A 394 -2.88 -27.79 -9.77
N THR A 395 -3.79 -26.90 -9.35
CA THR A 395 -5.15 -26.87 -9.92
C THR A 395 -5.16 -26.31 -11.35
N THR A 396 -4.21 -25.46 -11.71
CA THR A 396 -4.06 -24.93 -13.06
C THR A 396 -3.50 -25.97 -14.03
N GLU A 397 -2.52 -26.76 -13.60
CA GLU A 397 -1.96 -27.86 -14.40
C GLU A 397 -3.03 -28.92 -14.74
N VAL A 398 -3.88 -29.29 -13.79
CA VAL A 398 -4.97 -30.28 -14.00
C VAL A 398 -6.05 -29.76 -14.96
N SER A 399 -6.26 -28.45 -15.05
CA SER A 399 -7.28 -27.88 -15.96
C SER A 399 -6.83 -27.77 -17.42
N VAL A 400 -5.56 -28.00 -17.70
CA VAL A 400 -4.95 -27.94 -19.06
C VAL A 400 -4.80 -29.34 -19.67
N LEU A 401 -4.92 -30.41 -18.87
CA LEU A 401 -4.98 -31.82 -19.31
C LEU A 401 -6.44 -32.24 -19.52
#